data_7cc1b3f49024eec0549030ba8e342d46
#
_entry.id   7cc1b3f49024eec0549030ba8e342d46
#
_cell.length_a   1.000
_cell.length_b   1.000
_cell.length_c   1.000
_cell.angle_alpha   90.00
_cell.angle_beta   90.00
_cell.angle_gamma   90.00
#
_symmetry.space_group_name_H-M   'P 1'
#
loop_
_entity.id
_entity.type
_entity.pdbx_description
1 polymer ?
#
loop_
_entity_poly.entity_id
_entity_poly.type
_entity_poly.pdbx_seq_one_letter_code
_entity_poly.pdbx_strand_id
1 'polypeptide(L)'
;GSLYDISNQLPTFSLPVISISSVGSLLPDAITIAILAGVESLLSCVVSDGMIGSRHRSNMELVAQGAGNVASALFGGIPATGAIARTAANVKNGGRTPIAGMVHSVVLVLVLVVLMPYAAMIPMPAIAAILFIVAYNMSEWREVVSIVKTAPKSDILVLLVTFILTVVFDLVIAIEAGIVISAFLFMKRMADETRIKSWKYIDIDRDEIENDKDSIALKVVPKHTMVYEISGPLFFAATQQFMNITTDPKLCSIILRMRSVPAMDITALDSLKKVHDRCLKNNITLIFSHVQSQPMEMMKKAGFYNAVGMENFCPNIDTALERASLLLAERQS
;
A
#
# COMPACT_ATOMS: atom_id res chain seq x y z
N GLY A 1 17.46 13.53 -42.91
CA GLY A 1 17.52 14.96 -42.68
C GLY A 1 16.43 15.80 -43.33
N SER A 2 15.67 15.27 -44.29
CA SER A 2 14.68 16.09 -45.03
C SER A 2 13.25 16.07 -44.47
N LEU A 3 12.99 15.36 -43.41
CA LEU A 3 11.63 15.22 -42.86
C LEU A 3 11.39 16.06 -41.60
N TYR A 4 12.42 16.52 -40.91
CA TYR A 4 12.29 17.31 -39.69
C TYR A 4 13.42 18.36 -39.62
N ASP A 5 13.06 19.62 -39.64
CA ASP A 5 13.97 20.72 -39.30
C ASP A 5 14.15 20.75 -37.76
N ILE A 6 15.27 20.25 -37.32
CA ILE A 6 15.62 20.32 -35.90
C ILE A 6 16.22 21.71 -35.63
N SER A 7 15.43 22.57 -34.99
CA SER A 7 15.89 23.91 -34.61
C SER A 7 16.98 23.80 -33.53
N ASN A 8 18.05 24.58 -33.70
CA ASN A 8 19.11 24.77 -32.72
C ASN A 8 18.86 25.98 -31.80
N GLN A 9 17.66 26.55 -31.88
CA GLN A 9 17.28 27.68 -31.01
C GLN A 9 17.08 27.22 -29.59
N LEU A 10 17.54 28.04 -28.64
CA LEU A 10 17.26 27.82 -27.21
C LEU A 10 15.77 28.03 -26.94
N PRO A 11 15.19 27.24 -26.03
CA PRO A 11 13.80 27.42 -25.62
C PRO A 11 13.59 28.81 -25.04
N THR A 12 12.55 29.50 -25.48
CA THR A 12 12.19 30.83 -25.02
C THR A 12 11.21 30.77 -23.88
N PHE A 13 11.36 31.66 -22.90
CA PHE A 13 10.40 31.78 -21.81
C PHE A 13 9.03 32.22 -22.34
N SER A 14 8.00 31.45 -22.03
CA SER A 14 6.63 31.79 -22.39
C SER A 14 5.68 31.39 -21.26
N LEU A 15 4.78 32.26 -20.89
CA LEU A 15 3.71 31.92 -19.93
C LEU A 15 2.61 31.15 -20.69
N PRO A 16 2.26 29.93 -20.24
CA PRO A 16 1.18 29.20 -20.87
C PRO A 16 -0.16 29.93 -20.66
N VAL A 17 -0.95 30.04 -21.71
CA VAL A 17 -2.30 30.61 -21.64
C VAL A 17 -3.24 29.56 -21.03
N ILE A 18 -3.59 29.76 -19.76
CA ILE A 18 -4.48 28.87 -19.03
C ILE A 18 -5.91 29.37 -19.16
N SER A 19 -6.80 28.58 -19.79
CA SER A 19 -8.25 28.83 -19.78
C SER A 19 -8.94 27.86 -18.82
N ILE A 20 -10.00 28.31 -18.14
CA ILE A 20 -10.75 27.48 -17.18
C ILE A 20 -11.36 26.24 -17.89
N SER A 21 -11.79 26.40 -19.13
CA SER A 21 -12.32 25.29 -19.94
C SER A 21 -11.25 24.22 -20.25
N SER A 22 -10.03 24.66 -20.52
CA SER A 22 -8.91 23.73 -20.80
C SER A 22 -8.47 22.97 -19.55
N VAL A 23 -8.55 23.60 -18.36
CA VAL A 23 -8.19 22.94 -17.10
C VAL A 23 -9.08 21.72 -16.85
N GLY A 24 -10.40 21.84 -17.07
CA GLY A 24 -11.33 20.72 -16.83
C GLY A 24 -11.07 19.51 -17.74
N SER A 25 -10.70 19.73 -18.99
CA SER A 25 -10.43 18.66 -19.94
C SER A 25 -9.04 18.01 -19.75
N LEU A 26 -8.05 18.79 -19.31
CA LEU A 26 -6.67 18.30 -19.17
C LEU A 26 -6.34 17.75 -17.76
N LEU A 27 -7.22 18.00 -16.78
CA LEU A 27 -6.98 17.61 -15.40
C LEU A 27 -6.80 16.09 -15.20
N PRO A 28 -7.59 15.19 -15.81
CA PRO A 28 -7.38 13.75 -15.70
C PRO A 28 -5.99 13.32 -16.20
N ASP A 29 -5.59 13.81 -17.40
CA ASP A 29 -4.29 13.48 -17.97
C ASP A 29 -3.14 14.04 -17.13
N ALA A 30 -3.30 15.26 -16.61
CA ALA A 30 -2.31 15.88 -15.72
C ALA A 30 -2.12 15.10 -14.42
N ILE A 31 -3.20 14.60 -13.81
CA ILE A 31 -3.12 13.76 -12.61
C ILE A 31 -2.41 12.45 -12.93
N THR A 32 -2.76 11.81 -14.02
CA THR A 32 -2.14 10.55 -14.44
C THR A 32 -0.64 10.72 -14.69
N ILE A 33 -0.25 11.76 -15.44
CA ILE A 33 1.15 12.07 -15.69
C ILE A 33 1.90 12.39 -14.40
N ALA A 34 1.26 13.12 -13.47
CA ALA A 34 1.88 13.45 -12.18
C ALA A 34 2.13 12.20 -11.31
N ILE A 35 1.17 11.27 -11.27
CA ILE A 35 1.32 9.99 -10.56
C ILE A 35 2.44 9.16 -11.20
N LEU A 36 2.42 9.02 -12.52
CA LEU A 36 3.46 8.31 -13.27
C LEU A 36 4.85 8.87 -13.00
N ALA A 37 5.02 10.19 -13.19
CA ALA A 37 6.29 10.85 -12.99
C ALA A 37 6.78 10.71 -11.54
N GLY A 38 5.87 10.82 -10.57
CA GLY A 38 6.19 10.65 -9.15
C GLY A 38 6.64 9.23 -8.81
N VAL A 39 5.92 8.21 -9.28
CA VAL A 39 6.26 6.80 -9.04
C VAL A 39 7.61 6.46 -9.68
N GLU A 40 7.83 6.86 -10.94
CA GLU A 40 9.07 6.56 -11.67
C GLU A 40 10.28 7.26 -11.02
N SER A 41 10.14 8.52 -10.60
CA SER A 41 11.18 9.25 -9.90
C SER A 41 11.54 8.57 -8.57
N LEU A 42 10.55 8.18 -7.77
CA LEU A 42 10.78 7.48 -6.50
C LEU A 42 11.42 6.10 -6.70
N LEU A 43 10.98 5.35 -7.71
CA LEU A 43 11.62 4.06 -8.05
C LEU A 43 13.08 4.25 -8.47
N SER A 44 13.37 5.29 -9.26
CA SER A 44 14.74 5.64 -9.64
C SER A 44 15.61 5.94 -8.41
N CYS A 45 15.05 6.66 -7.41
CA CYS A 45 15.72 6.92 -6.14
C CYS A 45 15.96 5.64 -5.33
N VAL A 46 14.96 4.75 -5.23
CA VAL A 46 15.08 3.48 -4.49
C VAL A 46 16.17 2.60 -5.09
N VAL A 47 16.22 2.49 -6.43
CA VAL A 47 17.27 1.74 -7.13
C VAL A 47 18.65 2.34 -6.85
N SER A 48 18.77 3.67 -6.93
CA SER A 48 20.01 4.39 -6.61
C SER A 48 20.44 4.16 -5.17
N ASP A 49 19.53 4.25 -4.21
CA ASP A 49 19.80 4.00 -2.80
C ASP A 49 20.32 2.58 -2.55
N GLY A 50 19.70 1.59 -3.17
CA GLY A 50 20.15 0.19 -3.09
C GLY A 50 21.57 0.00 -3.62
N MET A 51 21.95 0.73 -4.67
CA MET A 51 23.29 0.66 -5.27
C MET A 51 24.36 1.41 -4.48
N ILE A 52 23.99 2.48 -3.77
CA ILE A 52 24.92 3.38 -3.06
C ILE A 52 24.98 3.06 -1.57
N GLY A 53 23.94 2.43 -1.01
CA GLY A 53 23.78 2.23 0.43
C GLY A 53 23.37 3.53 1.14
N SER A 54 22.59 4.40 0.48
CA SER A 54 22.08 5.67 1.01
C SER A 54 20.56 5.62 1.22
N ARG A 55 19.99 6.74 1.64
CA ARG A 55 18.55 6.90 1.79
C ARG A 55 18.13 8.29 1.30
N HIS A 56 17.25 8.31 0.30
CA HIS A 56 16.72 9.55 -0.25
C HIS A 56 15.60 10.15 0.63
N ARG A 57 15.27 11.40 0.36
CA ARG A 57 14.14 12.11 0.99
C ARG A 57 12.97 12.17 0.00
N SER A 58 12.08 11.19 0.05
CA SER A 58 10.98 11.01 -0.92
C SER A 58 10.12 12.27 -1.14
N ASN A 59 9.76 12.98 -0.06
CA ASN A 59 8.98 14.21 -0.17
C ASN A 59 9.72 15.32 -0.91
N MET A 60 11.03 15.47 -0.67
CA MET A 60 11.84 16.48 -1.34
C MET A 60 12.06 16.14 -2.80
N GLU A 61 12.19 14.86 -3.13
CA GLU A 61 12.26 14.39 -4.51
C GLU A 61 11.01 14.77 -5.29
N LEU A 62 9.82 14.49 -4.75
CA LEU A 62 8.56 14.85 -5.38
C LEU A 62 8.39 16.37 -5.55
N VAL A 63 8.82 17.17 -4.56
CA VAL A 63 8.80 18.64 -4.66
C VAL A 63 9.77 19.12 -5.75
N ALA A 64 10.99 18.57 -5.81
CA ALA A 64 11.96 18.90 -6.83
C ALA A 64 11.48 18.51 -8.25
N GLN A 65 10.89 17.32 -8.38
CA GLN A 65 10.27 16.83 -9.61
C GLN A 65 9.16 17.79 -10.08
N GLY A 66 8.26 18.20 -9.19
CA GLY A 66 7.19 19.15 -9.50
C GLY A 66 7.74 20.51 -9.93
N ALA A 67 8.71 21.05 -9.19
CA ALA A 67 9.35 22.34 -9.52
C ALA A 67 10.06 22.27 -10.89
N GLY A 68 10.76 21.17 -11.18
CA GLY A 68 11.41 20.94 -12.47
C GLY A 68 10.40 20.91 -13.62
N ASN A 69 9.25 20.26 -13.46
CA ASN A 69 8.20 20.20 -14.47
C ASN A 69 7.51 21.56 -14.68
N VAL A 70 7.29 22.33 -13.62
CA VAL A 70 6.80 23.72 -13.76
C VAL A 70 7.80 24.56 -14.54
N ALA A 71 9.09 24.48 -14.22
CA ALA A 71 10.13 25.17 -14.97
C ALA A 71 10.17 24.72 -16.43
N SER A 72 10.07 23.42 -16.70
CA SER A 72 10.00 22.88 -18.07
C SER A 72 8.85 23.51 -18.86
N ALA A 73 7.66 23.55 -18.28
CA ALA A 73 6.47 24.13 -18.92
C ALA A 73 6.63 25.62 -19.27
N LEU A 74 7.31 26.40 -18.43
CA LEU A 74 7.59 27.82 -18.67
C LEU A 74 8.53 28.06 -19.86
N PHE A 75 9.30 27.06 -20.24
CA PHE A 75 10.18 27.09 -21.42
C PHE A 75 9.65 26.26 -22.59
N GLY A 76 8.33 25.93 -22.59
CA GLY A 76 7.69 25.17 -23.66
C GLY A 76 8.09 23.70 -23.71
N GLY A 77 8.67 23.18 -22.62
CA GLY A 77 9.02 21.76 -22.49
C GLY A 77 7.84 20.88 -22.11
N ILE A 78 8.02 19.57 -22.31
CA ILE A 78 7.06 18.54 -21.89
C ILE A 78 7.36 18.06 -20.46
N PRO A 79 6.40 17.41 -19.78
CA PRO A 79 6.64 16.76 -18.50
C PRO A 79 7.78 15.74 -18.59
N ALA A 80 8.63 15.72 -17.58
CA ALA A 80 9.79 14.83 -17.49
C ALA A 80 9.85 14.16 -16.10
N THR A 81 10.54 13.03 -16.03
CA THR A 81 10.75 12.29 -14.79
C THR A 81 12.16 11.67 -14.74
N GLY A 82 12.51 11.10 -13.59
CA GLY A 82 13.75 10.36 -13.42
C GLY A 82 13.74 9.05 -14.19
N ALA A 83 14.83 8.76 -14.92
CA ALA A 83 14.95 7.53 -15.69
C ALA A 83 15.80 6.50 -14.94
N ILE A 84 15.20 5.39 -14.51
CA ILE A 84 15.85 4.34 -13.71
C ILE A 84 17.15 3.85 -14.37
N ALA A 85 17.11 3.50 -15.66
CA ALA A 85 18.27 2.97 -16.37
C ALA A 85 19.41 4.00 -16.46
N ARG A 86 19.10 5.29 -16.69
CA ARG A 86 20.10 6.36 -16.75
C ARG A 86 20.68 6.65 -15.36
N THR A 87 19.85 6.65 -14.32
CA THR A 87 20.28 6.79 -12.92
C THR A 87 21.22 5.65 -12.52
N ALA A 88 20.84 4.41 -12.81
CA ALA A 88 21.67 3.24 -12.56
C ALA A 88 23.02 3.31 -13.33
N ALA A 89 22.99 3.72 -14.60
CA ALA A 89 24.20 3.91 -15.38
C ALA A 89 25.11 5.00 -14.78
N ASN A 90 24.54 6.14 -14.36
CA ASN A 90 25.29 7.21 -13.71
C ASN A 90 25.96 6.73 -12.42
N VAL A 91 25.23 6.00 -11.57
CA VAL A 91 25.74 5.43 -10.32
C VAL A 91 26.85 4.41 -10.57
N LYS A 92 26.69 3.50 -11.56
CA LYS A 92 27.70 2.52 -11.97
C LYS A 92 28.99 3.19 -12.41
N ASN A 93 28.90 4.35 -13.06
CA ASN A 93 30.03 5.15 -13.53
C ASN A 93 30.57 6.14 -12.46
N GLY A 94 30.15 6.02 -11.21
CA GLY A 94 30.70 6.79 -10.11
C GLY A 94 29.96 8.07 -9.76
N GLY A 95 28.82 8.35 -10.41
CA GLY A 95 27.97 9.51 -10.04
C GLY A 95 27.38 9.33 -8.65
N ARG A 96 27.61 10.32 -7.76
CA ARG A 96 27.20 10.26 -6.34
C ARG A 96 26.47 11.53 -5.89
N THR A 97 26.44 12.55 -6.72
CA THR A 97 25.90 13.86 -6.37
C THR A 97 25.03 14.42 -7.49
N PRO A 98 24.13 15.37 -7.20
CA PRO A 98 23.33 16.07 -8.21
C PRO A 98 24.15 16.78 -9.28
N ILE A 99 25.44 17.05 -9.01
CA ILE A 99 26.37 17.71 -9.96
C ILE A 99 26.45 16.92 -11.27
N ALA A 100 26.41 15.57 -11.21
CA ALA A 100 26.42 14.74 -12.42
C ALA A 100 25.22 15.06 -13.34
N GLY A 101 24.02 15.24 -12.79
CA GLY A 101 22.83 15.66 -13.54
C GLY A 101 22.94 17.08 -14.08
N MET A 102 23.52 18.03 -13.32
CA MET A 102 23.76 19.39 -13.78
C MET A 102 24.75 19.41 -14.96
N VAL A 103 25.86 18.69 -14.86
CA VAL A 103 26.83 18.54 -15.96
C VAL A 103 26.18 17.94 -17.19
N HIS A 104 25.34 16.89 -17.02
CA HIS A 104 24.58 16.31 -18.11
C HIS A 104 23.69 17.33 -18.82
N SER A 105 22.97 18.18 -18.08
CA SER A 105 22.14 19.25 -18.64
C SER A 105 22.95 20.28 -19.41
N VAL A 106 24.10 20.71 -18.86
CA VAL A 106 25.00 21.63 -19.54
C VAL A 106 25.55 21.04 -20.83
N VAL A 107 25.95 19.76 -20.82
CA VAL A 107 26.42 19.05 -22.02
C VAL A 107 25.32 18.97 -23.08
N LEU A 108 24.07 18.72 -22.69
CA LEU A 108 22.94 18.70 -23.65
C LEU A 108 22.71 20.08 -24.28
N VAL A 109 22.80 21.17 -23.51
CA VAL A 109 22.72 22.53 -24.06
C VAL A 109 23.87 22.79 -25.02
N LEU A 110 25.09 22.37 -24.69
CA LEU A 110 26.24 22.50 -25.56
C LEU A 110 26.03 21.70 -26.89
N VAL A 111 25.50 20.49 -26.80
CA VAL A 111 25.16 19.67 -27.98
C VAL A 111 24.11 20.39 -28.84
N LEU A 112 23.06 20.94 -28.22
CA LEU A 112 22.01 21.65 -28.92
C LEU A 112 22.56 22.88 -29.68
N VAL A 113 23.38 23.69 -29.01
CA VAL A 113 23.85 24.97 -29.60
C VAL A 113 24.99 24.79 -30.57
N VAL A 114 25.95 23.89 -30.27
CA VAL A 114 27.21 23.78 -31.01
C VAL A 114 27.27 22.55 -31.90
N LEU A 115 26.83 21.39 -31.36
CA LEU A 115 27.01 20.08 -32.00
C LEU A 115 25.80 19.60 -32.81
N MET A 116 24.72 20.38 -32.86
CA MET A 116 23.49 19.99 -33.56
C MET A 116 23.70 19.66 -35.03
N PRO A 117 24.51 20.43 -35.82
CA PRO A 117 24.78 20.09 -37.21
C PRO A 117 25.40 18.70 -37.37
N TYR A 118 26.27 18.29 -36.43
CA TYR A 118 26.89 16.96 -36.45
C TYR A 118 25.92 15.87 -35.97
N ALA A 119 25.09 16.17 -34.94
CA ALA A 119 24.07 15.28 -34.45
C ALA A 119 23.02 14.96 -35.54
N ALA A 120 22.67 15.93 -36.40
CA ALA A 120 21.77 15.75 -37.51
C ALA A 120 22.31 14.80 -38.61
N MET A 121 23.62 14.57 -38.65
CA MET A 121 24.26 13.64 -39.59
C MET A 121 24.16 12.17 -39.16
N ILE A 122 23.73 11.90 -37.94
CA ILE A 122 23.59 10.53 -37.41
C ILE A 122 22.47 9.82 -38.21
N PRO A 123 22.77 8.70 -38.90
CA PRO A 123 21.75 8.02 -39.68
C PRO A 123 20.71 7.33 -38.78
N MET A 124 19.44 7.39 -39.15
CA MET A 124 18.34 6.78 -38.42
C MET A 124 18.54 5.29 -38.08
N PRO A 125 19.15 4.45 -38.96
CA PRO A 125 19.45 3.06 -38.62
C PRO A 125 20.39 2.90 -37.40
N ALA A 126 21.35 3.80 -37.22
CA ALA A 126 22.25 3.76 -36.08
C ALA A 126 21.48 4.07 -34.77
N ILE A 127 20.59 5.06 -34.82
CA ILE A 127 19.72 5.39 -33.67
C ILE A 127 18.80 4.20 -33.38
N ALA A 128 18.20 3.58 -34.39
CA ALA A 128 17.34 2.41 -34.21
C ALA A 128 18.11 1.23 -33.57
N ALA A 129 19.33 0.95 -34.02
CA ALA A 129 20.16 -0.11 -33.45
C ALA A 129 20.45 0.14 -31.93
N ILE A 130 20.76 1.40 -31.58
CA ILE A 130 20.96 1.78 -30.17
C ILE A 130 19.67 1.57 -29.38
N LEU A 131 18.52 1.99 -29.90
CA LEU A 131 17.23 1.83 -29.23
C LEU A 131 16.87 0.36 -29.02
N PHE A 132 17.18 -0.53 -29.99
CA PHE A 132 16.99 -1.98 -29.80
C PHE A 132 17.82 -2.53 -28.62
N ILE A 133 19.10 -2.13 -28.52
CA ILE A 133 19.97 -2.55 -27.42
C ILE A 133 19.45 -1.99 -26.09
N VAL A 134 19.02 -0.72 -26.08
CA VAL A 134 18.43 -0.10 -24.87
C VAL A 134 17.16 -0.83 -24.48
N ALA A 135 16.24 -1.11 -25.39
CA ALA A 135 15.00 -1.84 -25.12
C ALA A 135 15.29 -3.24 -24.54
N TYR A 136 16.24 -3.97 -25.14
CA TYR A 136 16.67 -5.28 -24.61
C TYR A 136 17.20 -5.17 -23.17
N ASN A 137 18.07 -4.19 -22.90
CA ASN A 137 18.64 -3.99 -21.58
C ASN A 137 17.60 -3.50 -20.55
N MET A 138 16.58 -2.74 -20.97
CA MET A 138 15.50 -2.25 -20.12
C MET A 138 14.38 -3.28 -19.90
N SER A 139 14.27 -4.30 -20.76
CA SER A 139 13.20 -5.31 -20.62
C SER A 139 13.32 -6.14 -19.35
N GLU A 140 14.52 -6.22 -18.75
CA GLU A 140 14.81 -7.01 -17.53
C GLU A 140 14.16 -8.40 -17.55
N TRP A 141 14.11 -9.03 -18.73
CA TRP A 141 13.40 -10.28 -18.98
C TRP A 141 13.77 -11.40 -17.97
N ARG A 142 15.01 -11.35 -17.46
CA ARG A 142 15.48 -12.32 -16.42
C ARG A 142 14.73 -12.12 -15.12
N GLU A 143 14.46 -10.86 -14.76
CA GLU A 143 13.67 -10.50 -13.57
C GLU A 143 12.21 -10.95 -13.74
N VAL A 144 11.62 -10.72 -14.92
CA VAL A 144 10.28 -11.21 -15.25
C VAL A 144 10.18 -12.72 -15.08
N VAL A 145 11.17 -13.48 -15.59
CA VAL A 145 11.21 -14.95 -15.42
C VAL A 145 11.36 -15.34 -13.95
N SER A 146 12.14 -14.60 -13.16
CA SER A 146 12.28 -14.81 -11.72
C SER A 146 10.95 -14.59 -11.01
N ILE A 147 10.27 -13.47 -11.27
CA ILE A 147 8.96 -13.14 -10.69
C ILE A 147 7.93 -14.23 -11.01
N VAL A 148 7.85 -14.66 -12.27
CA VAL A 148 6.90 -15.72 -12.68
C VAL A 148 7.14 -17.04 -11.94
N LYS A 149 8.39 -17.33 -11.54
CA LYS A 149 8.74 -18.55 -10.80
C LYS A 149 8.53 -18.46 -9.30
N THR A 150 8.65 -17.27 -8.71
CA THR A 150 8.71 -17.08 -7.25
C THR A 150 7.50 -16.34 -6.68
N ALA A 151 6.85 -15.49 -7.48
CA ALA A 151 5.76 -14.67 -7.00
C ALA A 151 4.45 -15.46 -6.83
N PRO A 152 3.56 -15.04 -5.94
CA PRO A 152 2.21 -15.56 -5.81
C PRO A 152 1.43 -15.41 -7.14
N LYS A 153 0.52 -16.35 -7.41
CA LYS A 153 -0.30 -16.34 -8.64
C LYS A 153 -1.06 -15.03 -8.86
N SER A 154 -1.46 -14.36 -7.78
CA SER A 154 -2.12 -13.04 -7.84
C SER A 154 -1.23 -11.97 -8.45
N ASP A 155 0.06 -11.94 -8.10
CA ASP A 155 1.02 -10.94 -8.59
C ASP A 155 1.41 -11.20 -10.04
N ILE A 156 1.49 -12.50 -10.41
CA ILE A 156 1.68 -12.92 -11.81
C ILE A 156 0.49 -12.47 -12.66
N LEU A 157 -0.74 -12.57 -12.12
CA LEU A 157 -1.93 -12.08 -12.81
C LEU A 157 -1.87 -10.56 -13.05
N VAL A 158 -1.50 -9.78 -12.03
CA VAL A 158 -1.32 -8.33 -12.18
C VAL A 158 -0.27 -8.02 -13.23
N LEU A 159 0.89 -8.67 -13.15
CA LEU A 159 1.96 -8.49 -14.14
C LEU A 159 1.46 -8.75 -15.58
N LEU A 160 0.76 -9.85 -15.79
CA LEU A 160 0.25 -10.24 -17.10
C LEU A 160 -0.80 -9.24 -17.62
N VAL A 161 -1.77 -8.88 -16.79
CA VAL A 161 -2.83 -7.93 -17.14
C VAL A 161 -2.24 -6.57 -17.47
N THR A 162 -1.35 -6.05 -16.59
CA THR A 162 -0.69 -4.76 -16.82
C THR A 162 0.13 -4.78 -18.09
N PHE A 163 0.89 -5.84 -18.36
CA PHE A 163 1.66 -5.99 -19.60
C PHE A 163 0.77 -5.99 -20.84
N ILE A 164 -0.32 -6.78 -20.85
CA ILE A 164 -1.25 -6.84 -21.98
C ILE A 164 -1.89 -5.47 -22.21
N LEU A 165 -2.35 -4.80 -21.14
CA LEU A 165 -2.96 -3.47 -21.26
C LEU A 165 -1.97 -2.43 -21.80
N THR A 166 -0.69 -2.49 -21.38
CA THR A 166 0.36 -1.59 -21.90
C THR A 166 0.59 -1.78 -23.40
N VAL A 167 0.54 -3.03 -23.87
CA VAL A 167 0.79 -3.34 -25.30
C VAL A 167 -0.42 -3.03 -26.17
N VAL A 168 -1.65 -3.29 -25.68
CA VAL A 168 -2.89 -3.18 -26.47
C VAL A 168 -3.46 -1.75 -26.45
N PHE A 169 -3.36 -1.08 -25.34
CA PHE A 169 -3.88 0.28 -25.16
C PHE A 169 -2.71 1.27 -25.01
N ASP A 170 -2.37 1.61 -23.77
CA ASP A 170 -1.25 2.47 -23.42
C ASP A 170 -0.78 2.24 -21.97
N LEU A 171 0.32 2.88 -21.61
CA LEU A 171 0.92 2.78 -20.29
C LEU A 171 0.01 3.37 -19.18
N VAL A 172 -0.76 4.40 -19.50
CA VAL A 172 -1.62 5.12 -18.55
C VAL A 172 -2.74 4.19 -18.05
N ILE A 173 -3.51 3.63 -18.98
CA ILE A 173 -4.59 2.67 -18.69
C ILE A 173 -4.05 1.45 -17.96
N ALA A 174 -2.87 0.97 -18.36
CA ALA A 174 -2.24 -0.18 -17.71
C ALA A 174 -1.91 0.09 -16.24
N ILE A 175 -1.37 1.27 -15.92
CA ILE A 175 -1.03 1.64 -14.54
C ILE A 175 -2.28 1.86 -13.70
N GLU A 176 -3.28 2.56 -14.21
CA GLU A 176 -4.55 2.75 -13.51
C GLU A 176 -5.21 1.41 -13.15
N ALA A 177 -5.35 0.53 -14.13
CA ALA A 177 -5.88 -0.81 -13.92
C ALA A 177 -5.01 -1.64 -12.96
N GLY A 178 -3.68 -1.57 -13.10
CA GLY A 178 -2.72 -2.27 -12.25
C GLY A 178 -2.81 -1.85 -10.79
N ILE A 179 -2.92 -0.55 -10.52
CA ILE A 179 -3.09 -0.01 -9.16
C ILE A 179 -4.41 -0.51 -8.55
N VAL A 180 -5.51 -0.43 -9.30
CA VAL A 180 -6.82 -0.88 -8.82
C VAL A 180 -6.81 -2.37 -8.49
N ILE A 181 -6.31 -3.21 -9.40
CA ILE A 181 -6.23 -4.67 -9.19
C ILE A 181 -5.33 -4.99 -8.00
N SER A 182 -4.16 -4.35 -7.90
CA SER A 182 -3.22 -4.54 -6.78
C SER A 182 -3.83 -4.14 -5.44
N ALA A 183 -4.60 -3.04 -5.40
CA ALA A 183 -5.31 -2.60 -4.21
C ALA A 183 -6.35 -3.64 -3.77
N PHE A 184 -7.15 -4.19 -4.69
CA PHE A 184 -8.11 -5.26 -4.38
C PHE A 184 -7.43 -6.54 -3.88
N LEU A 185 -6.32 -6.94 -4.50
CA LEU A 185 -5.57 -8.12 -4.07
C LEU A 185 -4.92 -7.92 -2.71
N PHE A 186 -4.41 -6.71 -2.45
CA PHE A 186 -3.89 -6.36 -1.12
C PHE A 186 -4.97 -6.43 -0.05
N MET A 187 -6.17 -5.86 -0.32
CA MET A 187 -7.30 -5.93 0.60
C MET A 187 -7.72 -7.39 0.87
N LYS A 188 -7.75 -8.22 -0.18
CA LYS A 188 -8.04 -9.65 -0.03
C LYS A 188 -7.01 -10.35 0.85
N ARG A 189 -5.70 -10.12 0.63
CA ARG A 189 -4.63 -10.70 1.48
C ARG A 189 -4.76 -10.26 2.93
N MET A 190 -5.05 -8.99 3.17
CA MET A 190 -5.28 -8.49 4.54
C MET A 190 -6.46 -9.18 5.21
N ALA A 191 -7.53 -9.47 4.46
CA ALA A 191 -8.68 -10.21 4.97
C ALA A 191 -8.33 -11.68 5.27
N ASP A 192 -7.56 -12.31 4.41
CA ASP A 192 -7.15 -13.72 4.56
C ASP A 192 -6.18 -13.90 5.76
N GLU A 193 -5.40 -12.87 6.12
CA GLU A 193 -4.55 -12.85 7.32
C GLU A 193 -5.33 -12.64 8.63
N THR A 194 -6.56 -12.13 8.53
CA THR A 194 -7.41 -11.97 9.72
C THR A 194 -7.92 -13.33 10.15
N ARG A 195 -7.58 -13.76 11.36
CA ARG A 195 -7.98 -15.05 11.93
C ARG A 195 -8.76 -14.83 13.21
N ILE A 196 -9.86 -15.55 13.38
CA ILE A 196 -10.60 -15.64 14.63
C ILE A 196 -10.50 -17.07 15.13
N LYS A 197 -9.70 -17.29 16.19
CA LYS A 197 -9.63 -18.59 16.87
C LYS A 197 -10.62 -18.57 18.04
N SER A 198 -11.41 -19.62 18.18
CA SER A 198 -12.34 -19.79 19.31
C SER A 198 -11.77 -20.79 20.31
N TRP A 199 -11.86 -20.42 21.60
CA TRP A 199 -11.48 -21.27 22.71
C TRP A 199 -12.72 -21.56 23.54
N LYS A 200 -13.21 -22.79 23.45
CA LYS A 200 -14.26 -23.30 24.30
C LYS A 200 -13.59 -24.11 25.40
N TYR A 201 -14.15 -24.14 26.63
CA TYR A 201 -13.75 -24.98 27.77
C TYR A 201 -12.81 -26.12 27.34
N ILE A 202 -11.54 -26.09 27.74
CA ILE A 202 -10.44 -26.80 27.09
C ILE A 202 -10.34 -28.22 27.59
N ASP A 203 -10.50 -29.20 26.68
CA ASP A 203 -9.66 -30.40 26.69
C ASP A 203 -8.36 -30.04 25.93
N ILE A 204 -7.25 -30.18 26.64
CA ILE A 204 -5.94 -29.67 26.22
C ILE A 204 -5.35 -30.62 25.18
N ASP A 205 -5.39 -30.27 23.92
CA ASP A 205 -4.48 -30.81 22.93
C ASP A 205 -3.15 -30.03 23.03
N ARG A 206 -2.10 -30.73 23.52
CA ARG A 206 -0.84 -30.18 24.01
C ARG A 206 0.19 -29.80 22.94
N ASP A 207 -0.13 -29.84 21.68
CA ASP A 207 0.88 -29.80 20.61
C ASP A 207 1.18 -28.41 20.01
N GLU A 208 0.51 -27.35 20.45
CA GLU A 208 0.84 -25.95 20.07
C GLU A 208 1.05 -25.05 21.29
N ILE A 209 1.99 -25.39 22.16
CA ILE A 209 2.43 -24.45 23.21
C ILE A 209 3.46 -23.51 22.57
N GLU A 210 2.97 -22.44 21.98
CA GLU A 210 3.78 -21.24 21.73
C GLU A 210 4.28 -20.71 23.09
N ASN A 211 5.55 -20.31 23.16
CA ASN A 211 6.25 -19.78 24.34
C ASN A 211 5.67 -18.42 24.86
N ASP A 212 4.37 -18.18 24.73
CA ASP A 212 3.69 -16.98 25.19
C ASP A 212 3.03 -17.21 26.55
N LYS A 213 3.57 -16.57 27.59
CA LYS A 213 3.04 -16.61 28.98
C LYS A 213 1.59 -16.12 29.08
N ASP A 214 1.13 -15.32 28.12
CA ASP A 214 -0.25 -14.81 28.03
C ASP A 214 -1.15 -15.69 27.17
N SER A 215 -0.70 -16.87 26.75
CA SER A 215 -1.51 -17.79 25.94
C SER A 215 -2.77 -18.20 26.68
N ILE A 216 -3.93 -18.14 26.03
CA ILE A 216 -5.22 -18.58 26.58
C ILE A 216 -5.19 -20.08 26.89
N ALA A 217 -4.40 -20.86 26.18
CA ALA A 217 -4.21 -22.29 26.43
C ALA A 217 -3.66 -22.61 27.84
N LEU A 218 -3.01 -21.64 28.49
CA LEU A 218 -2.48 -21.75 29.85
C LEU A 218 -3.44 -21.21 30.93
N LYS A 219 -4.62 -20.68 30.56
CA LYS A 219 -5.55 -20.02 31.47
C LYS A 219 -6.81 -20.88 31.69
N VAL A 220 -7.36 -20.83 32.89
CA VAL A 220 -8.63 -21.49 33.18
C VAL A 220 -9.78 -20.58 32.75
N VAL A 221 -10.53 -21.01 31.73
CA VAL A 221 -11.73 -20.30 31.27
C VAL A 221 -12.92 -20.67 32.12
N PRO A 222 -13.67 -19.72 32.70
CA PRO A 222 -14.86 -19.99 33.51
C PRO A 222 -15.93 -20.74 32.71
N LYS A 223 -16.73 -21.59 33.42
CA LYS A 223 -17.88 -22.28 32.78
C LYS A 223 -18.83 -21.25 32.17
N HIS A 224 -19.49 -21.63 31.07
CA HIS A 224 -20.40 -20.74 30.32
C HIS A 224 -19.75 -19.45 29.75
N THR A 225 -18.43 -19.45 29.62
CA THR A 225 -17.68 -18.37 28.99
C THR A 225 -17.01 -18.88 27.70
N MET A 226 -17.00 -18.07 26.66
CA MET A 226 -16.31 -18.34 25.40
C MET A 226 -15.30 -17.24 25.10
N VAL A 227 -14.10 -17.62 24.75
CA VAL A 227 -13.05 -16.65 24.39
C VAL A 227 -12.77 -16.77 22.90
N TYR A 228 -12.78 -15.63 22.21
CA TYR A 228 -12.36 -15.50 20.83
C TYR A 228 -11.10 -14.65 20.75
N GLU A 229 -10.05 -15.18 20.22
CA GLU A 229 -8.84 -14.42 19.91
C GLU A 229 -8.89 -13.97 18.45
N ILE A 230 -8.80 -12.66 18.27
CA ILE A 230 -8.84 -12.02 16.97
C ILE A 230 -7.43 -11.53 16.63
N SER A 231 -6.92 -11.95 15.48
CA SER A 231 -5.58 -11.56 15.01
C SER A 231 -5.69 -10.97 13.62
N GLY A 232 -4.89 -9.93 13.37
CA GLY A 232 -4.85 -9.22 12.11
C GLY A 232 -5.77 -7.98 12.05
N PRO A 233 -5.63 -7.15 11.02
CA PRO A 233 -6.41 -5.93 10.87
C PRO A 233 -7.87 -6.24 10.51
N LEU A 234 -8.81 -5.55 11.15
CA LEU A 234 -10.24 -5.74 10.96
C LEU A 234 -10.79 -4.76 9.93
N PHE A 235 -10.87 -5.17 8.69
CA PHE A 235 -11.47 -4.42 7.59
C PHE A 235 -12.72 -5.12 7.05
N PHE A 236 -13.45 -4.46 6.14
CA PHE A 236 -14.74 -4.93 5.60
C PHE A 236 -14.75 -6.40 5.17
N ALA A 237 -13.65 -6.91 4.60
CA ALA A 237 -13.57 -8.29 4.13
C ALA A 237 -13.47 -9.33 5.26
N ALA A 238 -13.07 -8.92 6.48
CA ALA A 238 -13.02 -9.78 7.67
C ALA A 238 -14.38 -9.90 8.39
N THR A 239 -15.39 -9.12 7.99
CA THR A 239 -16.69 -9.04 8.68
C THR A 239 -17.47 -10.36 8.69
N GLN A 240 -17.31 -11.19 7.67
CA GLN A 240 -17.95 -12.50 7.62
C GLN A 240 -17.50 -13.44 8.75
N GLN A 241 -16.28 -13.28 9.25
CA GLN A 241 -15.76 -14.12 10.33
C GLN A 241 -16.49 -13.85 11.67
N PHE A 242 -17.00 -12.61 11.88
CA PHE A 242 -17.81 -12.28 13.05
C PHE A 242 -19.18 -12.95 13.06
N MET A 243 -19.68 -13.37 11.89
CA MET A 243 -20.93 -14.12 11.79
C MET A 243 -20.82 -15.49 12.45
N ASN A 244 -19.62 -16.05 12.52
CA ASN A 244 -19.33 -17.36 13.12
C ASN A 244 -19.19 -17.30 14.65
N ILE A 245 -19.21 -16.11 15.25
CA ILE A 245 -19.20 -15.99 16.72
C ILE A 245 -20.53 -16.53 17.25
N THR A 246 -20.44 -17.66 17.96
CA THR A 246 -21.59 -18.32 18.54
C THR A 246 -22.17 -17.49 19.69
N THR A 247 -23.47 -17.22 19.66
CA THR A 247 -24.22 -16.60 20.74
C THR A 247 -25.21 -17.62 21.34
N ASP A 248 -24.69 -18.78 21.81
CA ASP A 248 -25.50 -19.81 22.45
C ASP A 248 -26.11 -19.25 23.74
N PRO A 249 -27.44 -19.35 23.97
CA PRO A 249 -28.09 -18.86 25.19
C PRO A 249 -27.58 -19.50 26.48
N LYS A 250 -26.84 -20.61 26.40
CA LYS A 250 -26.17 -21.24 27.53
C LYS A 250 -24.94 -20.49 28.02
N LEU A 251 -24.42 -19.55 27.21
CA LEU A 251 -23.28 -18.73 27.58
C LEU A 251 -23.71 -17.58 28.50
N CYS A 252 -22.87 -17.25 29.46
CA CYS A 252 -22.99 -16.09 30.33
C CYS A 252 -22.20 -14.89 29.77
N SER A 253 -21.03 -15.17 29.22
CA SER A 253 -20.14 -14.14 28.68
C SER A 253 -19.37 -14.60 27.46
N ILE A 254 -19.02 -13.64 26.62
CA ILE A 254 -18.13 -13.81 25.47
C ILE A 254 -16.99 -12.79 25.60
N ILE A 255 -15.76 -13.28 25.59
CA ILE A 255 -14.56 -12.44 25.63
C ILE A 255 -13.97 -12.34 24.22
N LEU A 256 -13.83 -11.12 23.71
CA LEU A 256 -13.12 -10.83 22.47
C LEU A 256 -11.73 -10.28 22.81
N ARG A 257 -10.69 -11.08 22.58
CA ARG A 257 -9.30 -10.70 22.77
C ARG A 257 -8.78 -10.03 21.50
N MET A 258 -8.41 -8.75 21.60
CA MET A 258 -8.02 -7.92 20.47
C MET A 258 -6.56 -7.46 20.53
N ARG A 259 -5.70 -8.18 21.26
CA ARG A 259 -4.26 -7.87 21.42
C ARG A 259 -3.53 -7.72 20.07
N SER A 260 -3.88 -8.55 19.11
CA SER A 260 -3.25 -8.62 17.79
C SER A 260 -4.06 -7.91 16.69
N VAL A 261 -4.94 -6.96 17.07
CA VAL A 261 -5.74 -6.16 16.15
C VAL A 261 -5.17 -4.73 16.07
N PRO A 262 -4.29 -4.42 15.10
CA PRO A 262 -3.63 -3.12 15.03
C PRO A 262 -4.54 -2.01 14.50
N ALA A 263 -5.52 -2.36 13.68
CA ALA A 263 -6.42 -1.41 13.03
C ALA A 263 -7.81 -2.00 12.78
N MET A 264 -8.83 -1.14 12.78
CA MET A 264 -10.22 -1.49 12.51
C MET A 264 -10.87 -0.38 11.67
N ASP A 265 -11.76 -0.75 10.72
CA ASP A 265 -12.59 0.18 9.98
C ASP A 265 -14.02 0.25 10.53
N ILE A 266 -14.83 1.15 9.95
CA ILE A 266 -16.21 1.36 10.37
C ILE A 266 -17.09 0.13 10.13
N THR A 267 -16.81 -0.63 9.08
CA THR A 267 -17.58 -1.84 8.71
C THR A 267 -17.36 -2.96 9.72
N ALA A 268 -16.11 -3.11 10.19
CA ALA A 268 -15.79 -4.04 11.26
C ALA A 268 -16.45 -3.63 12.59
N LEU A 269 -16.46 -2.32 12.90
CA LEU A 269 -17.16 -1.82 14.08
C LEU A 269 -18.67 -2.10 14.02
N ASP A 270 -19.32 -1.91 12.87
CA ASP A 270 -20.74 -2.23 12.70
C ASP A 270 -21.01 -3.73 12.86
N SER A 271 -20.07 -4.57 12.46
CA SER A 271 -20.15 -6.01 12.69
C SER A 271 -20.04 -6.37 14.19
N LEU A 272 -19.15 -5.70 14.92
CA LEU A 272 -19.06 -5.83 16.39
C LEU A 272 -20.34 -5.35 17.08
N LYS A 273 -20.96 -4.26 16.64
CA LYS A 273 -22.27 -3.82 17.13
C LYS A 273 -23.34 -4.89 16.95
N LYS A 274 -23.40 -5.53 15.77
CA LYS A 274 -24.33 -6.64 15.50
C LYS A 274 -24.07 -7.85 16.39
N VAL A 275 -22.80 -8.16 16.69
CA VAL A 275 -22.46 -9.21 17.68
C VAL A 275 -22.96 -8.82 19.06
N HIS A 276 -22.73 -7.59 19.51
CA HIS A 276 -23.20 -7.08 20.79
C HIS A 276 -24.72 -7.13 20.90
N ASP A 277 -25.47 -6.70 19.88
CA ASP A 277 -26.92 -6.78 19.86
C ASP A 277 -27.46 -8.23 19.97
N ARG A 278 -26.77 -9.18 19.32
CA ARG A 278 -27.09 -10.59 19.46
C ARG A 278 -26.80 -11.11 20.86
N CYS A 279 -25.69 -10.67 21.46
CA CYS A 279 -25.35 -11.00 22.84
C CYS A 279 -26.41 -10.48 23.81
N LEU A 280 -26.84 -9.23 23.68
CA LEU A 280 -27.90 -8.63 24.51
C LEU A 280 -29.21 -9.40 24.40
N LYS A 281 -29.64 -9.79 23.21
CA LYS A 281 -30.86 -10.58 22.99
C LYS A 281 -30.84 -11.95 23.69
N ASN A 282 -29.65 -12.51 23.88
CA ASN A 282 -29.45 -13.81 24.52
C ASN A 282 -28.99 -13.70 25.99
N ASN A 283 -29.02 -12.49 26.56
CA ASN A 283 -28.52 -12.21 27.91
C ASN A 283 -27.06 -12.63 28.13
N ILE A 284 -26.22 -12.39 27.13
CA ILE A 284 -24.79 -12.68 27.12
C ILE A 284 -24.04 -11.35 27.29
N THR A 285 -23.11 -11.24 28.21
CA THR A 285 -22.25 -10.07 28.35
C THR A 285 -21.06 -10.18 27.42
N LEU A 286 -20.84 -9.14 26.59
CA LEU A 286 -19.69 -9.04 25.72
C LEU A 286 -18.55 -8.31 26.43
N ILE A 287 -17.38 -8.94 26.52
CA ILE A 287 -16.19 -8.41 27.21
C ILE A 287 -15.08 -8.25 26.17
N PHE A 288 -14.36 -7.14 26.22
CA PHE A 288 -13.20 -6.86 25.39
C PHE A 288 -11.92 -6.94 26.21
N SER A 289 -10.92 -7.64 25.69
CA SER A 289 -9.60 -7.76 26.31
C SER A 289 -8.51 -7.21 25.43
N HIS A 290 -7.65 -6.38 26.01
CA HIS A 290 -6.44 -5.84 25.37
C HIS A 290 -6.71 -5.16 24.02
N VAL A 291 -7.67 -4.24 23.98
CA VAL A 291 -7.98 -3.46 22.78
C VAL A 291 -6.88 -2.43 22.53
N GLN A 292 -6.30 -2.43 21.32
CA GLN A 292 -5.25 -1.49 20.96
C GLN A 292 -5.78 -0.05 20.75
N SER A 293 -4.87 0.93 20.67
CA SER A 293 -5.20 2.36 20.67
C SER A 293 -6.16 2.77 19.55
N GLN A 294 -5.89 2.40 18.29
CA GLN A 294 -6.71 2.80 17.15
C GLN A 294 -8.13 2.19 17.20
N PRO A 295 -8.33 0.87 17.41
CA PRO A 295 -9.66 0.31 17.63
C PRO A 295 -10.39 0.92 18.84
N MET A 296 -9.69 1.18 19.94
CA MET A 296 -10.27 1.80 21.14
C MET A 296 -10.79 3.23 20.84
N GLU A 297 -10.00 4.05 20.16
CA GLU A 297 -10.42 5.39 19.77
C GLU A 297 -11.67 5.37 18.89
N MET A 298 -11.71 4.44 17.92
CA MET A 298 -12.86 4.29 17.05
C MET A 298 -14.12 3.87 17.81
N MET A 299 -14.00 2.90 18.72
CA MET A 299 -15.12 2.46 19.58
C MET A 299 -15.64 3.59 20.48
N LYS A 300 -14.73 4.40 21.04
CA LYS A 300 -15.10 5.58 21.85
C LYS A 300 -15.81 6.64 21.02
N LYS A 301 -15.26 7.02 19.86
CA LYS A 301 -15.88 8.00 18.96
C LYS A 301 -17.28 7.60 18.49
N ALA A 302 -17.50 6.31 18.28
CA ALA A 302 -18.79 5.78 17.83
C ALA A 302 -19.79 5.50 18.97
N GLY A 303 -19.42 5.81 20.22
CA GLY A 303 -20.26 5.55 21.41
C GLY A 303 -20.37 4.07 21.80
N PHE A 304 -19.72 3.18 21.07
CA PHE A 304 -19.79 1.74 21.30
C PHE A 304 -19.15 1.33 22.64
N TYR A 305 -18.09 2.03 23.06
CA TYR A 305 -17.46 1.86 24.35
C TYR A 305 -18.45 2.01 25.53
N ASN A 306 -19.32 3.03 25.46
CA ASN A 306 -20.35 3.26 26.47
C ASN A 306 -21.52 2.26 26.36
N ALA A 307 -21.88 1.86 25.14
CA ALA A 307 -22.97 0.91 24.90
C ALA A 307 -22.67 -0.49 25.46
N VAL A 308 -21.42 -0.93 25.38
CA VAL A 308 -20.97 -2.23 25.95
C VAL A 308 -20.79 -2.15 27.47
N GLY A 309 -20.49 -0.94 28.01
CA GLY A 309 -20.14 -0.72 29.39
C GLY A 309 -18.61 -0.67 29.61
N MET A 310 -18.15 0.38 30.29
CA MET A 310 -16.72 0.62 30.50
C MET A 310 -16.03 -0.51 31.26
N GLU A 311 -16.75 -1.13 32.21
CA GLU A 311 -16.30 -2.23 33.04
C GLU A 311 -16.01 -3.52 32.26
N ASN A 312 -16.53 -3.62 31.03
CA ASN A 312 -16.34 -4.76 30.14
C ASN A 312 -15.15 -4.59 29.19
N PHE A 313 -14.38 -3.48 29.32
CA PHE A 313 -13.12 -3.28 28.59
C PHE A 313 -11.94 -3.51 29.54
N CYS A 314 -11.33 -4.68 29.44
CA CYS A 314 -10.27 -5.14 30.31
C CYS A 314 -8.88 -4.94 29.68
N PRO A 315 -7.87 -4.51 30.48
CA PRO A 315 -6.53 -4.25 29.95
C PRO A 315 -5.78 -5.53 29.51
N ASN A 316 -6.12 -6.67 30.08
CA ASN A 316 -5.51 -7.97 29.79
C ASN A 316 -6.52 -9.11 29.88
N ILE A 317 -6.09 -10.34 29.53
CA ILE A 317 -6.98 -11.50 29.53
C ILE A 317 -7.35 -11.94 30.94
N ASP A 318 -6.47 -11.77 31.92
CA ASP A 318 -6.71 -12.22 33.30
C ASP A 318 -7.85 -11.41 33.91
N THR A 319 -7.83 -10.09 33.80
CA THR A 319 -8.93 -9.22 34.28
C THR A 319 -10.24 -9.48 33.51
N ALA A 320 -10.19 -9.88 32.26
CA ALA A 320 -11.38 -10.26 31.50
C ALA A 320 -11.98 -11.59 31.99
N LEU A 321 -11.16 -12.57 32.34
CA LEU A 321 -11.58 -13.84 32.93
C LEU A 321 -12.15 -13.64 34.34
N GLU A 322 -11.53 -12.78 35.16
CA GLU A 322 -12.08 -12.38 36.47
C GLU A 322 -13.46 -11.73 36.33
N ARG A 323 -13.62 -10.79 35.39
CA ARG A 323 -14.91 -10.17 35.08
C ARG A 323 -15.96 -11.20 34.68
N ALA A 324 -15.60 -12.15 33.82
CA ALA A 324 -16.48 -13.25 33.39
C ALA A 324 -16.90 -14.14 34.59
N SER A 325 -15.99 -14.40 35.52
CA SER A 325 -16.26 -15.17 36.73
C SER A 325 -17.26 -14.45 37.66
N LEU A 326 -17.12 -13.14 37.84
CA LEU A 326 -18.06 -12.31 38.60
C LEU A 326 -19.46 -12.35 38.00
N LEU A 327 -19.58 -12.17 36.69
CA LEU A 327 -20.88 -12.25 35.98
C LEU A 327 -21.54 -13.63 36.10
N LEU A 328 -20.75 -14.70 36.13
CA LEU A 328 -21.26 -16.04 36.35
C LEU A 328 -21.81 -16.21 37.78
N ALA A 329 -21.13 -15.67 38.79
CA ALA A 329 -21.57 -15.71 40.19
C ALA A 329 -22.86 -14.89 40.39
N GLU A 330 -22.95 -13.68 39.81
CA GLU A 330 -24.14 -12.83 39.84
C GLU A 330 -25.38 -13.50 39.21
N ARG A 331 -25.18 -14.37 38.19
CA ARG A 331 -26.27 -15.07 37.53
C ARG A 331 -26.75 -16.33 38.28
N GLN A 332 -25.92 -16.82 39.20
CA GLN A 332 -26.24 -17.99 40.03
C GLN A 332 -26.84 -17.64 41.38
N SER A 333 -26.69 -16.37 41.82
CA SER A 333 -27.34 -15.78 42.98
C SER A 333 -28.75 -15.29 42.66
#